data_3de6e92a0c78c764675a93acbfadc2f2
#
_entry.id   3de6e92a0c78c764675a93acbfadc2f2
#
_cell.length_a   1.000
_cell.length_b   1.000
_cell.length_c   1.000
_cell.angle_alpha   90.00
_cell.angle_beta   90.00
_cell.angle_gamma   90.00
#
_symmetry.space_group_name_H-M   'P 1'
#
loop_
_entity.id
_entity.type
_entity.pdbx_description
1 polymer ?
#
loop_
_entity_poly.entity_id
_entity_poly.type
_entity_poly.pdbx_seq_one_letter_code
_entity_poly.pdbx_strand_id
1 'polypeptide(L)'
;FQEMQRMSIEPDNITFLNILKACSSITDLELGKSIDTLISSSGFGSDARVASTLIDMYLKCGSLDHANNIFLNLKVRDCVMWNTMIRGYEEHGKNQETLQLMQRMHEEGIEPDEVTFVSLLREISTKGSVQLGKVLHTWIVEMSLENEPFVENSIIDMYTKTGSMSNACILFDRLSKIDIIPWNV
;
A
#
# COMPACT_ATOMS: atom_id res chain seq x y z
N PHE A 1 5.02 -27.87 5.19
CA PHE A 1 4.01 -27.51 6.17
C PHE A 1 3.11 -28.71 6.52
N GLN A 2 2.49 -29.36 5.54
CA GLN A 2 1.66 -30.55 5.76
C GLN A 2 2.39 -31.65 6.54
N GLU A 3 3.68 -31.89 6.27
CA GLU A 3 4.49 -32.87 6.99
C GLU A 3 4.73 -32.44 8.44
N MET A 4 4.95 -31.15 8.68
CA MET A 4 5.05 -30.56 10.03
C MET A 4 3.77 -30.81 10.84
N GLN A 5 2.61 -30.59 10.21
CA GLN A 5 1.31 -30.87 10.83
C GLN A 5 1.11 -32.37 11.12
N ARG A 6 1.51 -33.25 10.18
CA ARG A 6 1.45 -34.72 10.39
C ARG A 6 2.31 -35.19 11.58
N MET A 7 3.44 -34.53 11.80
CA MET A 7 4.35 -34.79 12.91
C MET A 7 3.92 -34.10 14.21
N SER A 8 2.78 -33.41 14.23
CA SER A 8 2.30 -32.61 15.36
C SER A 8 3.32 -31.57 15.85
N ILE A 9 4.12 -31.01 14.93
CA ILE A 9 5.06 -29.93 15.22
C ILE A 9 4.29 -28.63 15.09
N GLU A 10 4.25 -27.84 16.16
CA GLU A 10 3.55 -26.53 16.15
C GLU A 10 4.32 -25.51 15.30
N PRO A 11 3.63 -24.80 14.38
CA PRO A 11 4.22 -23.71 13.62
C PRO A 11 4.57 -22.53 14.53
N ASP A 12 5.71 -21.93 14.29
CA ASP A 12 6.10 -20.65 14.87
C ASP A 12 5.75 -19.47 13.97
N ASN A 13 6.00 -18.23 14.41
CA ASN A 13 5.74 -17.03 13.62
C ASN A 13 6.50 -17.01 12.29
N ILE A 14 7.74 -17.53 12.24
CA ILE A 14 8.53 -17.58 11.00
C ILE A 14 7.90 -18.56 10.00
N THR A 15 7.39 -19.67 10.49
CA THR A 15 6.66 -20.66 9.68
C THR A 15 5.43 -20.00 9.05
N PHE A 16 4.61 -19.30 9.85
CA PHE A 16 3.43 -18.59 9.34
C PHE A 16 3.77 -17.52 8.30
N LEU A 17 4.81 -16.70 8.54
CA LEU A 17 5.26 -15.69 7.60
C LEU A 17 5.66 -16.30 6.24
N ASN A 18 6.40 -17.41 6.25
CA ASN A 18 6.84 -18.05 5.02
C ASN A 18 5.68 -18.68 4.24
N ILE A 19 4.73 -19.31 4.92
CA ILE A 19 3.56 -19.92 4.28
C ILE A 19 2.65 -18.84 3.70
N LEU A 20 2.37 -17.76 4.43
CA LEU A 20 1.56 -16.64 3.94
C LEU A 20 2.19 -16.01 2.69
N LYS A 21 3.52 -15.83 2.65
CA LYS A 21 4.23 -15.38 1.46
C LYS A 21 4.08 -16.35 0.29
N ALA A 22 4.13 -17.65 0.56
CA ALA A 22 3.90 -18.67 -0.48
C ALA A 22 2.46 -18.59 -1.02
N CYS A 23 1.44 -18.48 -0.14
CA CYS A 23 0.04 -18.29 -0.53
C CYS A 23 -0.14 -17.04 -1.38
N SER A 24 0.49 -15.91 -1.00
CA SER A 24 0.49 -14.68 -1.79
C SER A 24 1.06 -14.87 -3.19
N SER A 25 2.15 -15.63 -3.30
CA SER A 25 2.85 -15.84 -4.58
C SER A 25 2.05 -16.69 -5.57
N ILE A 26 1.26 -17.64 -5.06
CA ILE A 26 0.41 -18.53 -5.89
C ILE A 26 -1.06 -18.07 -5.90
N THR A 27 -1.39 -16.99 -5.20
CA THR A 27 -2.76 -16.44 -5.05
C THR A 27 -3.78 -17.47 -4.58
N ASP A 28 -3.39 -18.40 -3.70
CA ASP A 28 -4.26 -19.44 -3.15
C ASP A 28 -5.02 -18.92 -1.91
N LEU A 29 -6.20 -18.39 -2.15
CA LEU A 29 -7.07 -17.83 -1.11
C LEU A 29 -7.56 -18.90 -0.11
N GLU A 30 -7.87 -20.11 -0.56
CA GLU A 30 -8.40 -21.15 0.32
C GLU A 30 -7.33 -21.69 1.27
N LEU A 31 -6.11 -21.87 0.78
CA LEU A 31 -4.97 -22.16 1.65
C LEU A 31 -4.72 -21.01 2.62
N GLY A 32 -4.79 -19.76 2.15
CA GLY A 32 -4.65 -18.56 2.97
C GLY A 32 -5.65 -18.51 4.13
N LYS A 33 -6.94 -18.79 3.88
CA LYS A 33 -7.98 -18.87 4.91
C LYS A 33 -7.72 -19.98 5.93
N SER A 34 -7.25 -21.12 5.46
CA SER A 34 -6.91 -22.24 6.34
C SER A 34 -5.75 -21.88 7.28
N ILE A 35 -4.75 -21.16 6.78
CA ILE A 35 -3.63 -20.66 7.57
C ILE A 35 -4.09 -19.58 8.57
N ASP A 36 -4.98 -18.66 8.17
CA ASP A 36 -5.57 -17.65 9.06
C ASP A 36 -6.27 -18.28 10.26
N THR A 37 -7.06 -19.35 10.02
CA THR A 37 -7.70 -20.12 11.09
C THR A 37 -6.67 -20.71 12.07
N LEU A 38 -5.57 -21.24 11.56
CA LEU A 38 -4.48 -21.77 12.38
C LEU A 38 -3.76 -20.66 13.16
N ILE A 39 -3.48 -19.52 12.55
CA ILE A 39 -2.88 -18.35 13.22
C ILE A 39 -3.76 -17.91 14.38
N SER A 40 -5.07 -17.81 14.16
CA SER A 40 -6.04 -17.42 15.17
C SER A 40 -6.08 -18.40 16.35
N SER A 41 -6.01 -19.71 16.09
CA SER A 41 -6.00 -20.74 17.14
C SER A 41 -4.67 -20.87 17.89
N SER A 42 -3.56 -20.48 17.26
CA SER A 42 -2.20 -20.56 17.83
C SER A 42 -1.81 -19.35 18.67
N GLY A 43 -2.67 -18.31 18.72
CA GLY A 43 -2.39 -17.07 19.46
C GLY A 43 -1.45 -16.08 18.76
N PHE A 44 -1.00 -16.37 17.54
CA PHE A 44 -0.14 -15.46 16.75
C PHE A 44 -0.91 -14.35 16.01
N GLY A 45 -2.23 -14.31 16.08
CA GLY A 45 -3.04 -13.28 15.43
C GLY A 45 -2.77 -11.85 15.92
N SER A 46 -2.14 -11.70 17.11
CA SER A 46 -1.73 -10.39 17.65
C SER A 46 -0.27 -10.02 17.31
N ASP A 47 0.49 -10.88 16.64
CA ASP A 47 1.83 -10.54 16.18
C ASP A 47 1.71 -9.59 14.98
N ALA A 48 2.26 -8.37 15.10
CA ALA A 48 2.13 -7.33 14.08
C ALA A 48 2.68 -7.75 12.71
N ARG A 49 3.75 -8.55 12.68
CA ARG A 49 4.35 -9.02 11.42
C ARG A 49 3.49 -10.09 10.76
N VAL A 50 2.93 -11.00 11.56
CA VAL A 50 2.00 -12.03 11.06
C VAL A 50 0.75 -11.37 10.53
N ALA A 51 0.15 -10.44 11.28
CA ALA A 51 -1.04 -9.70 10.86
C ALA A 51 -0.80 -8.89 9.56
N SER A 52 0.32 -8.16 9.46
CA SER A 52 0.68 -7.41 8.25
C SER A 52 0.88 -8.32 7.04
N THR A 53 1.52 -9.49 7.22
CA THR A 53 1.73 -10.46 6.13
C THR A 53 0.41 -11.14 5.73
N LEU A 54 -0.49 -11.37 6.67
CA LEU A 54 -1.82 -11.93 6.42
C LEU A 54 -2.70 -10.94 5.63
N ILE A 55 -2.64 -9.66 5.98
CA ILE A 55 -3.29 -8.57 5.22
C ILE A 55 -2.76 -8.55 3.78
N ASP A 56 -1.42 -8.52 3.58
CA ASP A 56 -0.79 -8.53 2.25
C ASP A 56 -1.21 -9.76 1.43
N MET A 57 -1.29 -10.94 2.07
CA MET A 57 -1.76 -12.17 1.42
C MET A 57 -3.21 -12.02 0.94
N TYR A 58 -4.12 -11.53 1.79
CA TYR A 58 -5.52 -11.35 1.39
C TYR A 58 -5.69 -10.31 0.29
N LEU A 59 -4.93 -9.21 0.35
CA LEU A 59 -4.94 -8.18 -0.69
C LEU A 59 -4.48 -8.78 -2.04
N LYS A 60 -3.37 -9.51 -2.06
CA LYS A 60 -2.86 -10.16 -3.28
C LYS A 60 -3.79 -11.25 -3.83
N CYS A 61 -4.53 -11.92 -2.96
CA CYS A 61 -5.58 -12.87 -3.37
C CYS A 61 -6.90 -12.19 -3.77
N GLY A 62 -6.96 -10.86 -3.82
CA GLY A 62 -8.16 -10.10 -4.19
C GLY A 62 -9.27 -10.09 -3.13
N SER A 63 -8.97 -10.49 -1.91
CA SER A 63 -9.94 -10.59 -0.82
C SER A 63 -9.88 -9.37 0.10
N LEU A 64 -10.28 -8.21 -0.42
CA LEU A 64 -10.21 -6.91 0.26
C LEU A 64 -10.99 -6.89 1.58
N ASP A 65 -12.15 -7.56 1.63
CA ASP A 65 -13.00 -7.60 2.82
C ASP A 65 -12.31 -8.32 3.98
N HIS A 66 -11.63 -9.44 3.74
CA HIS A 66 -10.88 -10.15 4.78
C HIS A 66 -9.69 -9.32 5.26
N ALA A 67 -8.93 -8.70 4.33
CA ALA A 67 -7.84 -7.79 4.68
C ALA A 67 -8.33 -6.64 5.56
N ASN A 68 -9.45 -6.01 5.18
CA ASN A 68 -10.04 -4.91 5.94
C ASN A 68 -10.51 -5.34 7.33
N ASN A 69 -11.15 -6.51 7.44
CA ASN A 69 -11.60 -7.03 8.74
C ASN A 69 -10.42 -7.25 9.70
N ILE A 70 -9.31 -7.81 9.22
CA ILE A 70 -8.12 -8.00 10.05
C ILE A 70 -7.56 -6.63 10.45
N PHE A 71 -7.40 -5.73 9.48
CA PHE A 71 -6.88 -4.38 9.71
C PHE A 71 -7.69 -3.60 10.76
N LEU A 72 -9.02 -3.65 10.70
CA LEU A 72 -9.90 -2.97 11.64
C LEU A 72 -9.83 -3.53 13.07
N ASN A 73 -9.53 -4.81 13.22
CA ASN A 73 -9.42 -5.47 14.50
C ASN A 73 -8.05 -5.30 15.17
N LEU A 74 -7.06 -4.74 14.48
CA LEU A 74 -5.75 -4.45 15.07
C LEU A 74 -5.86 -3.29 16.07
N LYS A 75 -5.26 -3.48 17.23
CA LYS A 75 -5.21 -2.45 18.29
C LYS A 75 -4.28 -1.28 17.95
N VAL A 76 -3.23 -1.56 17.23
CA VAL A 76 -2.22 -0.58 16.79
C VAL A 76 -1.97 -0.80 15.30
N ARG A 77 -2.08 0.27 14.55
CA ARG A 77 -1.83 0.29 13.11
C ARG A 77 -0.69 1.28 12.86
N ASP A 78 0.42 0.77 12.38
CA ASP A 78 1.56 1.62 11.99
C ASP A 78 1.46 2.10 10.54
N CYS A 79 2.32 3.03 10.14
CA CYS A 79 2.37 3.57 8.79
C CYS A 79 2.53 2.46 7.73
N VAL A 80 3.30 1.41 8.02
CA VAL A 80 3.52 0.29 7.08
C VAL A 80 2.22 -0.47 6.80
N MET A 81 1.41 -0.71 7.82
CA MET A 81 0.11 -1.38 7.67
C MET A 81 -0.88 -0.53 6.86
N TRP A 82 -0.94 0.78 7.14
CA TRP A 82 -1.75 1.71 6.37
C TRP A 82 -1.33 1.73 4.90
N ASN A 83 -0.02 1.86 4.63
CA ASN A 83 0.52 1.85 3.27
C ASN A 83 0.22 0.53 2.53
N THR A 84 0.25 -0.59 3.24
CA THR A 84 -0.11 -1.90 2.66
C THR A 84 -1.57 -1.93 2.24
N MET A 85 -2.49 -1.44 3.09
CA MET A 85 -3.91 -1.36 2.77
C MET A 85 -4.17 -0.41 1.60
N ILE A 86 -3.63 0.81 1.65
CA ILE A 86 -3.80 1.84 0.61
C ILE A 86 -3.34 1.31 -0.75
N ARG A 87 -2.15 0.71 -0.81
CA ARG A 87 -1.62 0.10 -2.03
C ARG A 87 -2.50 -1.06 -2.52
N GLY A 88 -2.93 -1.95 -1.62
CA GLY A 88 -3.77 -3.08 -2.00
C GLY A 88 -5.11 -2.66 -2.60
N TYR A 89 -5.76 -1.64 -2.04
CA TYR A 89 -7.00 -1.10 -2.59
C TYR A 89 -6.77 -0.41 -3.93
N GLU A 90 -5.66 0.31 -4.07
CA GLU A 90 -5.28 0.97 -5.31
C GLU A 90 -4.98 -0.06 -6.42
N GLU A 91 -4.20 -1.11 -6.15
CA GLU A 91 -3.91 -2.21 -7.09
C GLU A 91 -5.20 -2.85 -7.66
N HIS A 92 -6.28 -2.86 -6.87
CA HIS A 92 -7.60 -3.36 -7.29
C HIS A 92 -8.52 -2.30 -7.90
N GLY A 93 -8.01 -1.10 -8.17
CA GLY A 93 -8.76 0.00 -8.79
C GLY A 93 -9.85 0.61 -7.90
N LYS A 94 -9.75 0.42 -6.58
CA LYS A 94 -10.67 0.95 -5.58
C LYS A 94 -10.32 2.39 -5.18
N ASN A 95 -10.29 3.29 -6.17
CA ASN A 95 -9.78 4.65 -6.01
C ASN A 95 -10.48 5.45 -4.91
N GLN A 96 -11.79 5.30 -4.77
CA GLN A 96 -12.57 6.02 -3.76
C GLN A 96 -12.25 5.51 -2.36
N GLU A 97 -12.20 4.21 -2.20
CA GLU A 97 -11.84 3.56 -0.94
C GLU A 97 -10.37 3.83 -0.56
N THR A 98 -9.48 3.93 -1.54
CA THR A 98 -8.07 4.33 -1.34
C THR A 98 -8.00 5.73 -0.70
N LEU A 99 -8.73 6.71 -1.24
CA LEU A 99 -8.79 8.05 -0.67
C LEU A 99 -9.39 8.06 0.75
N GLN A 100 -10.43 7.26 0.99
CA GLN A 100 -11.01 7.12 2.32
C GLN A 100 -10.03 6.54 3.33
N LEU A 101 -9.22 5.55 2.91
CA LEU A 101 -8.16 4.99 3.76
C LEU A 101 -7.10 6.02 4.11
N MET A 102 -6.66 6.83 3.14
CA MET A 102 -5.69 7.89 3.38
C MET A 102 -6.25 8.96 4.34
N GLN A 103 -7.49 9.41 4.13
CA GLN A 103 -8.15 10.35 5.02
C GLN A 103 -8.22 9.79 6.44
N ARG A 104 -8.61 8.54 6.58
CA ARG A 104 -8.71 7.87 7.88
C ARG A 104 -7.34 7.71 8.56
N MET A 105 -6.28 7.41 7.80
CA MET A 105 -4.91 7.37 8.30
C MET A 105 -4.54 8.71 8.96
N HIS A 106 -4.82 9.81 8.28
CA HIS A 106 -4.62 11.17 8.81
C HIS A 106 -5.48 11.45 10.06
N GLU A 107 -6.78 11.08 10.04
CA GLU A 107 -7.69 11.24 11.19
C GLU A 107 -7.23 10.43 12.43
N GLU A 108 -6.56 9.30 12.24
CA GLU A 108 -5.93 8.51 13.32
C GLU A 108 -4.56 9.09 13.75
N GLY A 109 -4.13 10.23 13.18
CA GLY A 109 -2.89 10.92 13.54
C GLY A 109 -1.63 10.28 12.96
N ILE A 110 -1.78 9.47 11.92
CA ILE A 110 -0.66 8.85 11.20
C ILE A 110 -0.55 9.57 9.86
N GLU A 111 0.52 10.36 9.71
CA GLU A 111 0.75 11.10 8.48
C GLU A 111 1.33 10.20 7.38
N PRO A 112 0.75 10.25 6.15
CA PRO A 112 1.39 9.66 4.97
C PRO A 112 2.76 10.29 4.74
N ASP A 113 3.75 9.46 4.52
CA ASP A 113 5.12 9.90 4.25
C ASP A 113 5.40 10.05 2.74
N GLU A 114 6.58 10.57 2.42
CA GLU A 114 7.07 10.69 1.05
C GLU A 114 6.95 9.37 0.27
N VAL A 115 7.30 8.25 0.90
CA VAL A 115 7.28 6.92 0.28
C VAL A 115 5.85 6.52 -0.09
N THR A 116 4.87 6.86 0.77
CA THR A 116 3.45 6.64 0.52
C THR A 116 3.00 7.38 -0.75
N PHE A 117 3.28 8.68 -0.83
CA PHE A 117 2.87 9.49 -1.98
C PHE A 117 3.56 9.09 -3.26
N VAL A 118 4.87 8.85 -3.25
CA VAL A 118 5.65 8.41 -4.42
C VAL A 118 5.11 7.08 -4.96
N SER A 119 4.80 6.13 -4.08
CA SER A 119 4.24 4.84 -4.47
C SER A 119 2.89 4.99 -5.15
N LEU A 120 1.98 5.79 -4.57
CA LEU A 120 0.64 6.04 -5.12
C LEU A 120 0.69 6.81 -6.45
N LEU A 121 1.51 7.85 -6.55
CA LEU A 121 1.66 8.61 -7.78
C LEU A 121 2.14 7.72 -8.93
N ARG A 122 3.08 6.80 -8.66
CA ARG A 122 3.57 5.84 -9.65
C ARG A 122 2.47 4.89 -10.13
N GLU A 123 1.65 4.36 -9.21
CA GLU A 123 0.53 3.50 -9.57
C GLU A 123 -0.53 4.25 -10.40
N ILE A 124 -0.86 5.49 -10.01
CA ILE A 124 -1.77 6.35 -10.76
C ILE A 124 -1.23 6.66 -12.16
N SER A 125 0.07 6.88 -12.29
CA SER A 125 0.75 7.06 -13.57
C SER A 125 0.52 5.89 -14.52
N THR A 126 0.51 4.66 -14.00
CA THR A 126 0.29 3.45 -14.82
C THR A 126 -1.17 3.24 -15.21
N LYS A 127 -2.11 3.63 -14.34
CA LYS A 127 -3.56 3.46 -14.54
C LYS A 127 -4.25 4.62 -15.23
N GLY A 128 -3.57 5.76 -15.36
CA GLY A 128 -4.05 6.93 -16.09
C GLY A 128 -5.14 7.75 -15.41
N SER A 129 -5.32 7.67 -14.09
CA SER A 129 -6.35 8.43 -13.36
C SER A 129 -5.90 9.85 -13.00
N VAL A 130 -6.07 10.80 -13.93
CA VAL A 130 -5.78 12.24 -13.69
C VAL A 130 -6.49 12.78 -12.46
N GLN A 131 -7.75 12.38 -12.24
CA GLN A 131 -8.56 12.92 -11.15
C GLN A 131 -8.00 12.56 -9.78
N LEU A 132 -7.63 11.29 -9.59
CA LEU A 132 -6.99 10.84 -8.37
C LEU A 132 -5.62 11.51 -8.18
N GLY A 133 -4.85 11.66 -9.25
CA GLY A 133 -3.57 12.37 -9.23
C GLY A 133 -3.69 13.82 -8.75
N LYS A 134 -4.73 14.54 -9.19
CA LYS A 134 -5.00 15.91 -8.71
C LYS A 134 -5.32 15.96 -7.22
N VAL A 135 -6.11 15.02 -6.71
CA VAL A 135 -6.43 14.94 -5.29
C VAL A 135 -5.18 14.68 -4.47
N LEU A 136 -4.35 13.73 -4.89
CA LEU A 136 -3.07 13.47 -4.20
C LEU A 136 -2.12 14.65 -4.25
N HIS A 137 -2.04 15.35 -5.38
CA HIS A 137 -1.21 16.55 -5.47
C HIS A 137 -1.68 17.64 -4.49
N THR A 138 -2.99 17.85 -4.34
CA THR A 138 -3.51 18.77 -3.34
C THR A 138 -3.08 18.37 -1.92
N TRP A 139 -3.18 17.11 -1.56
CA TRP A 139 -2.73 16.63 -0.25
C TRP A 139 -1.23 16.80 -0.02
N ILE A 140 -0.41 16.52 -1.03
CA ILE A 140 1.03 16.73 -0.96
C ILE A 140 1.35 18.19 -0.66
N VAL A 141 0.64 19.15 -1.28
CA VAL A 141 0.79 20.57 -1.01
C VAL A 141 0.33 20.92 0.41
N GLU A 142 -0.79 20.40 0.87
CA GLU A 142 -1.29 20.62 2.24
C GLU A 142 -0.30 20.11 3.30
N MET A 143 0.42 19.04 3.01
CA MET A 143 1.46 18.47 3.88
C MET A 143 2.86 19.10 3.68
N SER A 144 2.98 20.09 2.80
CA SER A 144 4.25 20.78 2.48
C SER A 144 5.35 19.84 1.95
N LEU A 145 4.96 18.76 1.27
CA LEU A 145 5.88 17.77 0.68
C LEU A 145 6.13 18.04 -0.82
N GLU A 146 5.55 19.07 -1.39
CA GLU A 146 5.63 19.39 -2.82
C GLU A 146 7.05 19.77 -3.30
N ASN A 147 7.93 20.15 -2.36
CA ASN A 147 9.32 20.52 -2.65
C ASN A 147 10.32 19.38 -2.41
N GLU A 148 9.84 18.21 -1.97
CA GLU A 148 10.70 17.03 -1.85
C GLU A 148 11.02 16.48 -3.25
N PRO A 149 12.30 16.36 -3.64
CA PRO A 149 12.69 16.08 -5.03
C PRO A 149 12.06 14.81 -5.63
N PHE A 150 11.92 13.75 -4.84
CA PHE A 150 11.29 12.51 -5.31
C PHE A 150 9.78 12.63 -5.48
N VAL A 151 9.11 13.40 -4.62
CA VAL A 151 7.67 13.66 -4.71
C VAL A 151 7.40 14.55 -5.92
N GLU A 152 8.14 15.64 -6.08
CA GLU A 152 8.00 16.59 -7.18
C GLU A 152 8.14 15.90 -8.54
N ASN A 153 9.20 15.09 -8.71
CA ASN A 153 9.40 14.30 -9.92
C ASN A 153 8.27 13.30 -10.17
N SER A 154 7.76 12.67 -9.12
CA SER A 154 6.65 11.73 -9.23
C SER A 154 5.35 12.39 -9.63
N ILE A 155 5.10 13.63 -9.20
CA ILE A 155 3.93 14.43 -9.61
C ILE A 155 4.03 14.79 -11.10
N ILE A 156 5.21 15.21 -11.57
CA ILE A 156 5.45 15.53 -12.98
C ILE A 156 5.27 14.28 -13.86
N ASP A 157 5.86 13.13 -13.46
CA ASP A 157 5.70 11.86 -14.16
C ASP A 157 4.23 11.45 -14.23
N MET A 158 3.49 11.58 -13.13
CA MET A 158 2.05 11.29 -13.07
C MET A 158 1.27 12.16 -14.06
N TYR A 159 1.49 13.48 -14.08
CA TYR A 159 0.78 14.36 -15.00
C TYR A 159 1.16 14.11 -16.47
N THR A 160 2.42 13.79 -16.73
CA THR A 160 2.89 13.45 -18.07
C THR A 160 2.23 12.18 -18.59
N LYS A 161 2.25 11.10 -17.81
CA LYS A 161 1.69 9.79 -18.20
C LYS A 161 0.16 9.78 -18.25
N THR A 162 -0.49 10.60 -17.43
CA THR A 162 -1.95 10.73 -17.46
C THR A 162 -2.46 11.73 -18.51
N GLY A 163 -1.55 12.31 -19.33
CA GLY A 163 -1.89 13.21 -20.44
C GLY A 163 -2.21 14.64 -20.01
N SER A 164 -2.00 15.02 -18.76
CA SER A 164 -2.23 16.39 -18.25
C SER A 164 -0.98 17.27 -18.46
N MET A 165 -0.55 17.41 -19.70
CA MET A 165 0.70 18.05 -20.08
C MET A 165 0.83 19.49 -19.57
N SER A 166 -0.27 20.27 -19.55
CA SER A 166 -0.25 21.64 -19.03
C SER A 166 0.16 21.72 -17.57
N ASN A 167 -0.33 20.80 -16.72
CA ASN A 167 0.07 20.74 -15.30
C ASN A 167 1.52 20.27 -15.16
N ALA A 168 1.96 19.31 -15.95
CA ALA A 168 3.34 18.86 -15.96
C ALA A 168 4.30 20.01 -16.31
N CYS A 169 4.02 20.78 -17.36
CA CYS A 169 4.84 21.93 -17.77
C CYS A 169 4.90 23.01 -16.67
N ILE A 170 3.77 23.35 -16.04
CA ILE A 170 3.74 24.34 -14.97
C ILE A 170 4.64 23.94 -13.79
N LEU A 171 4.62 22.67 -13.41
CA LEU A 171 5.48 22.17 -12.32
C LEU A 171 6.95 22.13 -12.77
N PHE A 172 7.21 21.63 -13.97
CA PHE A 172 8.56 21.56 -14.50
C PHE A 172 9.24 22.94 -14.58
N ASP A 173 8.49 23.98 -14.97
CA ASP A 173 9.00 25.36 -15.04
C ASP A 173 9.32 25.96 -13.65
N ARG A 174 8.73 25.39 -12.58
CA ARG A 174 9.04 25.79 -11.18
C ARG A 174 10.31 25.13 -10.65
N LEU A 175 10.71 24.00 -11.23
CA LEU A 175 11.92 23.31 -10.79
C LEU A 175 13.13 24.23 -10.92
N SER A 176 13.95 24.26 -9.87
CA SER A 176 15.23 24.93 -9.96
C SER A 176 16.06 24.21 -11.01
N LYS A 177 16.64 24.96 -11.95
CA LYS A 177 17.45 24.46 -13.09
C LYS A 177 18.71 23.68 -12.67
N ILE A 178 18.89 23.40 -11.39
CA ILE A 178 20.09 22.78 -10.81
C ILE A 178 19.88 21.28 -10.60
N ASP A 179 18.65 20.78 -10.60
CA ASP A 179 18.37 19.37 -10.36
C ASP A 179 18.32 18.58 -11.66
N ILE A 180 19.21 17.60 -11.81
CA ILE A 180 19.34 16.79 -13.04
C ILE A 180 18.21 15.76 -13.16
N ILE A 181 17.60 15.36 -12.04
CA ILE A 181 16.57 14.31 -11.96
C ILE A 181 15.33 14.66 -12.82
N PRO A 182 14.78 15.89 -12.79
CA PRO A 182 13.62 16.27 -13.61
C PRO A 182 13.80 16.15 -15.13
N TRP A 183 15.03 16.22 -15.60
CA TRP A 183 15.34 16.16 -17.02
C TRP A 183 15.28 14.75 -17.63
N ASN A 184 15.11 13.72 -16.78
CA ASN A 184 15.05 12.31 -17.18
C ASN A 184 13.64 11.71 -17.15
N VAL A 185 12.59 12.55 -16.99
CA VAL A 185 11.17 12.10 -16.94
C VAL A 185 10.52 12.14 -18.32
#